data_de106c19f7181eccba12f33819ccde8e
#
_entry.id   de106c19f7181eccba12f33819ccde8e
#
_cell.length_a   1.000
_cell.length_b   1.000
_cell.length_c   1.000
_cell.angle_alpha   90.00
_cell.angle_beta   90.00
_cell.angle_gamma   90.00
#
_symmetry.space_group_name_H-M   'P 1'
#
loop_
_entity.id
_entity.type
_entity.pdbx_description
1 polymer ?
#
loop_
_entity_poly.entity_id
_entity_poly.type
_entity_poly.pdbx_seq_one_letter_code
_entity_poly.pdbx_strand_id
1 'polypeptide(L)'
;MPFESTITQSIIKYIKSIGGEAEKVKGGASSSGRPDINACYLGRCIRIETKTPDNKNKASIKQQYNLKRWEKSGAVGIIAYSKKSVEYFLNLVKDGKSGTFEYCENKGCKSIAVIPRISDYTGG
;
A
#
# COMPACT_ATOMS: atom_id res chain seq x y z
N MET A 1 -1.22 -6.21 -20.86
CA MET A 1 -1.07 -5.35 -19.67
C MET A 1 -2.07 -5.75 -18.60
N PRO A 2 -1.65 -5.91 -17.38
CA PRO A 2 -2.60 -6.24 -16.32
C PRO A 2 -3.49 -5.04 -16.01
N PHE A 3 -4.74 -5.32 -15.77
CA PHE A 3 -5.67 -4.30 -15.32
C PHE A 3 -5.47 -4.06 -13.82
N GLU A 4 -5.93 -2.89 -13.35
CA GLU A 4 -5.84 -2.55 -11.93
C GLU A 4 -6.49 -3.62 -11.06
N SER A 5 -7.64 -4.15 -11.50
CA SER A 5 -8.32 -5.21 -10.76
C SER A 5 -7.47 -6.48 -10.66
N THR A 6 -6.70 -6.80 -11.70
CA THR A 6 -5.82 -7.96 -11.69
C THR A 6 -4.68 -7.76 -10.68
N ILE A 7 -4.11 -6.57 -10.66
CA ILE A 7 -3.06 -6.24 -9.70
C ILE A 7 -3.62 -6.30 -8.28
N THR A 8 -4.79 -5.71 -8.08
CA THR A 8 -5.45 -5.71 -6.76
C THR A 8 -5.66 -7.14 -6.26
N GLN A 9 -6.20 -8.01 -7.11
CA GLN A 9 -6.45 -9.39 -6.70
C GLN A 9 -5.16 -10.15 -6.40
N SER A 10 -4.10 -9.91 -7.17
CA SER A 10 -2.83 -10.59 -6.93
C SER A 10 -2.21 -10.16 -5.60
N ILE A 11 -2.37 -8.89 -5.24
CA ILE A 11 -1.89 -8.38 -3.96
C ILE A 11 -2.67 -9.00 -2.81
N ILE A 12 -3.99 -9.06 -2.93
CA ILE A 12 -4.83 -9.65 -1.89
C ILE A 12 -4.45 -11.11 -1.67
N LYS A 13 -4.29 -11.87 -2.74
CA LYS A 13 -3.89 -13.27 -2.65
C LYS A 13 -2.53 -13.41 -1.96
N TYR A 14 -1.59 -12.55 -2.33
CA TYR A 14 -0.26 -12.60 -1.74
C TYR A 14 -0.32 -12.38 -0.24
N ILE A 15 -1.04 -11.33 0.21
CA ILE A 15 -1.12 -11.02 1.63
C ILE A 15 -1.73 -12.17 2.41
N LYS A 16 -2.78 -12.78 1.87
CA LYS A 16 -3.39 -13.93 2.51
C LYS A 16 -2.44 -15.12 2.57
N SER A 17 -1.61 -15.29 1.54
CA SER A 17 -0.67 -16.42 1.49
C SER A 17 0.44 -16.32 2.54
N ILE A 18 0.73 -15.13 3.02
CA ILE A 18 1.78 -14.95 4.04
C ILE A 18 1.19 -14.79 5.44
N GLY A 19 -0.08 -15.09 5.60
CA GLY A 19 -0.72 -15.11 6.92
C GLY A 19 -1.45 -13.82 7.28
N GLY A 20 -1.54 -12.87 6.36
CA GLY A 20 -2.30 -11.65 6.60
C GLY A 20 -3.73 -11.77 6.14
N GLU A 21 -4.47 -10.68 6.28
CA GLU A 21 -5.81 -10.55 5.73
C GLU A 21 -5.86 -9.34 4.84
N ALA A 22 -6.70 -9.41 3.81
CA ALA A 22 -6.84 -8.30 2.89
C ALA A 22 -8.19 -8.37 2.19
N GLU A 23 -8.76 -7.21 1.91
CA GLU A 23 -10.02 -7.13 1.19
C GLU A 23 -10.03 -5.87 0.33
N LYS A 24 -10.78 -5.96 -0.76
CA LYS A 24 -10.97 -4.82 -1.64
C LYS A 24 -11.99 -3.87 -1.02
N VAL A 25 -11.71 -2.58 -1.07
CA VAL A 25 -12.64 -1.56 -0.57
C VAL A 25 -13.70 -1.33 -1.64
N LYS A 26 -14.95 -1.56 -1.27
CA LYS A 26 -16.08 -1.39 -2.20
C LYS A 26 -16.43 0.07 -2.39
N GLY A 27 -16.92 0.38 -3.59
CA GLY A 27 -17.46 1.69 -3.89
C GLY A 27 -16.45 2.81 -3.94
N GLY A 28 -15.17 2.48 -3.96
CA GLY A 28 -14.14 3.48 -3.91
C GLY A 28 -13.77 4.13 -5.22
N ALA A 29 -14.32 3.67 -6.31
CA ALA A 29 -13.85 4.07 -7.64
C ALA A 29 -13.89 5.57 -7.87
N SER A 30 -14.89 6.25 -7.33
CA SER A 30 -15.03 7.69 -7.51
C SER A 30 -14.43 8.48 -6.37
N SER A 31 -13.92 7.82 -5.37
CA SER A 31 -13.41 8.48 -4.17
C SER A 31 -11.95 8.81 -4.33
N SER A 32 -11.67 10.03 -4.67
CA SER A 32 -10.29 10.44 -4.86
C SER A 32 -9.46 10.16 -3.62
N GLY A 33 -8.37 9.43 -3.82
CA GLY A 33 -7.39 9.21 -2.80
C GLY A 33 -7.72 8.15 -1.76
N ARG A 34 -8.86 7.47 -1.90
CA ARG A 34 -9.16 6.37 -0.98
C ARG A 34 -8.36 5.13 -1.38
N PRO A 35 -7.85 4.35 -0.42
CA PRO A 35 -7.13 3.14 -0.75
C PRO A 35 -8.05 2.09 -1.36
N ASP A 36 -7.50 1.27 -2.23
CA ASP A 36 -8.24 0.19 -2.88
C ASP A 36 -8.31 -1.06 -2.03
N ILE A 37 -7.35 -1.26 -1.15
CA ILE A 37 -7.22 -2.46 -0.34
C ILE A 37 -7.04 -2.10 1.12
N ASN A 38 -7.82 -2.74 1.99
CA ASN A 38 -7.58 -2.74 3.43
C ASN A 38 -6.94 -4.07 3.78
N ALA A 39 -5.88 -4.04 4.57
CA ALA A 39 -5.17 -5.26 4.93
C ALA A 39 -4.62 -5.18 6.35
N CYS A 40 -4.32 -6.35 6.89
CA CYS A 40 -3.60 -6.50 8.16
C CYS A 40 -2.53 -7.54 8.00
N TYR A 41 -1.36 -7.27 8.53
CA TYR A 41 -0.26 -8.21 8.49
C TYR A 41 0.63 -7.96 9.73
N LEU A 42 0.90 -9.02 10.47
CA LEU A 42 1.71 -8.95 11.69
C LEU A 42 1.18 -7.90 12.67
N GLY A 43 -0.14 -7.82 12.78
CA GLY A 43 -0.78 -6.88 13.70
C GLY A 43 -0.80 -5.45 13.22
N ARG A 44 -0.36 -5.18 12.00
CA ARG A 44 -0.30 -3.84 11.44
C ARG A 44 -1.42 -3.62 10.43
N CYS A 45 -2.07 -2.48 10.55
CA CYS A 45 -3.05 -2.01 9.56
C CYS A 45 -2.31 -1.51 8.33
N ILE A 46 -2.77 -1.92 7.16
CA ILE A 46 -2.13 -1.53 5.89
C ILE A 46 -3.19 -1.04 4.94
N ARG A 47 -2.91 0.08 4.29
CA ARG A 47 -3.79 0.66 3.28
C ARG A 47 -3.03 0.75 1.97
N ILE A 48 -3.58 0.16 0.92
CA ILE A 48 -2.88 0.07 -0.36
C ILE A 48 -3.73 0.69 -1.47
N GLU A 49 -3.13 1.61 -2.20
CA GLU A 49 -3.69 2.17 -3.42
C GLU A 49 -2.97 1.52 -4.59
N THR A 50 -3.72 0.90 -5.51
CA THR A 50 -3.10 0.25 -6.66
C THR A 50 -3.07 1.19 -7.87
N LYS A 51 -2.01 1.06 -8.65
CA LYS A 51 -1.83 1.80 -9.89
C LYS A 51 -1.44 0.83 -10.99
N THR A 52 -1.73 1.19 -12.23
CA THR A 52 -1.33 0.37 -13.38
C THR A 52 -0.18 1.03 -14.12
N PRO A 53 0.64 0.25 -14.83
CA PRO A 53 1.70 0.84 -15.66
C PRO A 53 1.17 1.79 -16.72
N ASP A 54 -0.07 1.60 -17.16
CA ASP A 54 -0.68 2.47 -18.16
C ASP A 54 -0.99 3.85 -17.60
N ASN A 55 -1.29 3.92 -16.32
CA ASN A 55 -1.54 5.17 -15.64
C ASN A 55 -0.24 5.61 -15.00
N LYS A 56 0.62 6.22 -15.80
CA LYS A 56 1.95 6.62 -15.35
C LYS A 56 1.96 7.90 -14.55
N ASN A 57 0.81 8.41 -14.23
CA ASN A 57 0.73 9.63 -13.42
C ASN A 57 1.29 9.34 -12.04
N LYS A 58 2.04 10.29 -11.53
CA LYS A 58 2.53 10.22 -10.17
C LYS A 58 1.33 10.19 -9.23
N ALA A 59 1.55 9.66 -8.03
CA ALA A 59 0.53 9.72 -7.01
C ALA A 59 0.07 11.17 -6.87
N SER A 60 -1.23 11.39 -6.92
CA SER A 60 -1.78 12.73 -6.82
C SER A 60 -1.46 13.31 -5.45
N ILE A 61 -1.51 14.64 -5.34
CA ILE A 61 -1.31 15.31 -4.05
C ILE A 61 -2.29 14.76 -3.03
N LYS A 62 -3.52 14.50 -3.46
CA LYS A 62 -4.55 13.97 -2.59
C LYS A 62 -4.22 12.57 -2.07
N GLN A 63 -3.66 11.71 -2.95
CA GLN A 63 -3.25 10.37 -2.54
C GLN A 63 -2.08 10.42 -1.57
N GLN A 64 -1.12 11.30 -1.82
CA GLN A 64 0.01 11.48 -0.91
C GLN A 64 -0.45 12.00 0.45
N TYR A 65 -1.40 12.93 0.44
CA TYR A 65 -1.97 13.46 1.67
C TYR A 65 -2.66 12.35 2.47
N ASN A 66 -3.40 11.49 1.78
CA ASN A 66 -4.08 10.38 2.45
C ASN A 66 -3.11 9.38 3.04
N LEU A 67 -1.99 9.10 2.36
CA LEU A 67 -0.96 8.24 2.93
C LEU A 67 -0.47 8.80 4.26
N LYS A 68 -0.21 10.10 4.30
CA LYS A 68 0.26 10.75 5.53
C LYS A 68 -0.78 10.70 6.63
N ARG A 69 -2.04 10.83 6.27
CA ARG A 69 -3.13 10.70 7.25
C ARG A 69 -3.15 9.30 7.88
N TRP A 70 -3.01 8.28 7.06
CA TRP A 70 -2.99 6.91 7.57
C TRP A 70 -1.75 6.65 8.39
N GLU A 71 -0.61 7.23 7.99
CA GLU A 71 0.61 7.13 8.77
C GLU A 71 0.41 7.68 10.18
N LYS A 72 -0.22 8.84 10.28
CA LYS A 72 -0.49 9.46 11.58
C LYS A 72 -1.40 8.59 12.44
N SER A 73 -2.27 7.82 11.81
CA SER A 73 -3.19 6.93 12.51
C SER A 73 -2.57 5.58 12.84
N GLY A 74 -1.35 5.36 12.42
CA GLY A 74 -0.66 4.11 12.70
C GLY A 74 -0.61 3.13 11.54
N ALA A 75 -1.29 3.42 10.46
CA ALA A 75 -1.35 2.49 9.34
C ALA A 75 -0.13 2.63 8.44
N VAL A 76 0.26 1.50 7.85
CA VAL A 76 1.23 1.50 6.76
C VAL A 76 0.48 1.90 5.50
N GLY A 77 0.97 2.91 4.79
CA GLY A 77 0.37 3.37 3.54
C GLY A 77 1.23 2.97 2.36
N ILE A 78 0.62 2.40 1.33
CA ILE A 78 1.34 1.93 0.15
C ILE A 78 0.64 2.39 -1.11
N ILE A 79 1.41 2.92 -2.07
CA ILE A 79 0.96 3.09 -3.45
C ILE A 79 1.75 2.08 -4.25
N ALA A 80 1.06 1.12 -4.88
CA ALA A 80 1.70 -0.02 -5.49
C ALA A 80 1.36 -0.15 -6.97
N TYR A 81 2.38 -0.31 -7.79
CA TYR A 81 2.23 -0.61 -9.21
C TYR A 81 2.25 -2.10 -9.49
N SER A 82 2.62 -2.93 -8.51
CA SER A 82 2.75 -4.37 -8.73
C SER A 82 2.70 -5.13 -7.41
N LYS A 83 2.46 -6.44 -7.54
CA LYS A 83 2.58 -7.33 -6.39
C LYS A 83 4.00 -7.33 -5.84
N LYS A 84 5.00 -7.28 -6.72
CA LYS A 84 6.41 -7.27 -6.29
C LYS A 84 6.72 -6.11 -5.35
N SER A 85 6.18 -4.94 -5.62
CA SER A 85 6.41 -3.79 -4.74
C SER A 85 5.84 -4.06 -3.36
N VAL A 86 4.65 -4.66 -3.29
CA VAL A 86 4.04 -5.00 -2.00
C VAL A 86 4.87 -6.04 -1.27
N GLU A 87 5.37 -7.05 -1.97
CA GLU A 87 6.25 -8.05 -1.37
C GLU A 87 7.47 -7.38 -0.74
N TYR A 88 8.08 -6.47 -1.47
CA TYR A 88 9.25 -5.74 -0.98
C TYR A 88 8.91 -4.95 0.29
N PHE A 89 7.81 -4.19 0.24
CA PHE A 89 7.44 -3.35 1.39
C PHE A 89 7.02 -4.18 2.60
N LEU A 90 6.32 -5.30 2.41
CA LEU A 90 5.91 -6.13 3.54
C LEU A 90 7.09 -6.85 4.18
N ASN A 91 8.13 -7.14 3.41
CA ASN A 91 9.37 -7.65 3.99
C ASN A 91 10.02 -6.60 4.88
N LEU A 92 9.95 -5.32 4.50
CA LEU A 92 10.45 -4.24 5.36
C LEU A 92 9.64 -4.16 6.65
N VAL A 93 8.32 -4.31 6.55
CA VAL A 93 7.46 -4.32 7.74
C VAL A 93 7.85 -5.49 8.65
N LYS A 94 8.04 -6.66 8.07
CA LYS A 94 8.43 -7.85 8.83
C LYS A 94 9.77 -7.65 9.53
N ASP A 95 10.69 -6.95 8.88
CA ASP A 95 12.02 -6.69 9.44
C ASP A 95 12.04 -5.54 10.44
N GLY A 96 10.90 -4.92 10.70
CA GLY A 96 10.81 -3.84 11.67
C GLY A 96 11.31 -2.50 11.17
N LYS A 97 11.42 -2.34 9.86
CA LYS A 97 11.87 -1.08 9.29
C LYS A 97 10.75 -0.05 9.33
N SER A 98 11.13 1.23 9.42
CA SER A 98 10.18 2.33 9.41
C SER A 98 10.75 3.46 8.55
N GLY A 99 9.87 4.28 8.02
CA GLY A 99 10.25 5.40 7.18
C GLY A 99 9.51 5.38 5.86
N THR A 100 10.00 6.14 4.90
CA THR A 100 9.43 6.20 3.56
C THR A 100 10.36 5.44 2.62
N PHE A 101 9.79 4.51 1.86
CA PHE A 101 10.54 3.64 0.97
C PHE A 101 9.97 3.70 -0.43
N GLU A 102 10.83 3.48 -1.41
CA GLU A 102 10.43 3.46 -2.81
C GLU A 102 10.87 2.17 -3.46
N TYR A 103 10.09 1.73 -4.43
CA TYR A 103 10.44 0.55 -5.23
C TYR A 103 10.15 0.86 -6.69
N CYS A 104 11.19 0.90 -7.50
CA CYS A 104 11.07 1.19 -8.91
C CYS A 104 11.30 -0.10 -9.70
N GLU A 105 10.23 -0.56 -10.34
CA GLU A 105 10.29 -1.77 -11.14
C GLU A 105 10.54 -1.44 -12.60
N ASN A 106 9.84 -0.42 -13.09
CA ASN A 106 9.97 0.06 -14.45
C ASN A 106 9.98 1.57 -14.45
N LYS A 107 10.49 2.14 -15.52
CA LYS A 107 10.51 3.59 -15.68
C LYS A 107 9.09 4.14 -15.54
N GLY A 108 8.92 5.09 -14.66
CA GLY A 108 7.62 5.71 -14.42
C GLY A 108 6.71 4.96 -13.48
N CYS A 109 7.15 3.82 -12.96
CA CYS A 109 6.33 3.01 -12.06
C CYS A 109 7.01 2.94 -10.69
N LYS A 110 7.00 4.05 -9.98
CA LYS A 110 7.61 4.14 -8.66
C LYS A 110 6.56 3.88 -7.59
N SER A 111 6.65 2.74 -6.94
CA SER A 111 5.80 2.41 -5.80
C SER A 111 6.39 3.04 -4.54
N ILE A 112 5.52 3.44 -3.61
CA ILE A 112 5.92 4.16 -2.40
C ILE A 112 5.24 3.53 -1.21
N ALA A 113 6.00 3.39 -0.11
CA ALA A 113 5.42 2.95 1.16
C ALA A 113 5.87 3.88 2.26
N VAL A 114 4.95 4.21 3.15
CA VAL A 114 5.22 4.95 4.37
C VAL A 114 4.93 4.00 5.51
N ILE A 115 5.97 3.63 6.26
CA ILE A 115 5.88 2.66 7.34
C ILE A 115 6.19 3.36 8.65
N PRO A 116 5.18 3.65 9.48
CA PRO A 116 5.44 4.32 10.75
C PRO A 116 6.03 3.36 11.77
N ARG A 117 6.71 3.90 12.75
CA ARG A 117 7.25 3.09 13.84
C ARG A 117 6.14 2.60 14.73
N ILE A 118 6.28 1.37 15.21
CA ILE A 118 5.29 0.82 16.15
C ILE A 118 5.26 1.65 17.42
N SER A 119 6.40 2.08 17.90
CA SER A 119 6.50 2.87 19.13
C SER A 119 5.76 4.20 19.06
N ASP A 120 5.42 4.66 17.86
CA ASP A 120 4.70 5.92 17.70
C ASP A 120 3.23 5.81 18.08
N TYR A 121 2.75 4.61 18.41
CA TYR A 121 1.34 4.37 18.74
C TYR A 121 1.13 3.90 20.16
N THR A 122 2.11 4.05 20.99
CA THR A 122 2.00 3.58 22.35
C THR A 122 1.14 4.48 23.21
N GLY A 123 0.76 5.61 22.69
CA GLY A 123 -0.04 6.54 23.42
C GLY A 123 -1.51 6.24 23.44
N GLY A 124 -1.85 5.13 22.92
CA GLY A 124 -3.27 4.77 22.83
C GLY A 124 -4.00 5.19 24.04
#